data_ff8ff2a7a4209ad656d367b8f6236cde
#
_entry.id   ff8ff2a7a4209ad656d367b8f6236cde
#
_cell.length_a   1.000
_cell.length_b   1.000
_cell.length_c   1.000
_cell.angle_alpha   90.00
_cell.angle_beta   90.00
_cell.angle_gamma   90.00
#
_symmetry.space_group_name_H-M   'P 1'
#
loop_
_entity.id
_entity.type
_entity.pdbx_description
1 polymer ?
#
loop_
_entity_poly.entity_id
_entity_poly.type
_entity_poly.pdbx_seq_one_letter_code
_entity_poly.pdbx_strand_id
1 'polypeptide(L)'
;MPLPLTRYNDGSQNPPRLRVQHSLWSLIGLPMNTPPDGEWTLGEKLGRVKEAGFEAVECWLDESDERRHKDALDAAGLRLVLGHHPFTLEDTRRTVEQAKRLNADFVFAQPLHPYVPLDEAVPFLREAIKIAEGHGLPLFIETHRNNIPESLNQALALVERMPEVTFTGDLSHFVVIGEFYGWEDERAIDRMDPILRRTAHLHGRISNGEQVQVDVGDGSGDTAQFFVRLWTRAMSHWRKEAGPGDVFPFASELGPPRYAITLPDGREFSDRWQQSLVMKRLAEQAWEQSETDVLV
;
A
#
# COMPACT_ATOMS: atom_id res chain seq x y z
N MET A 1 13.82 19.43 14.65
CA MET A 1 12.63 19.38 13.79
C MET A 1 12.57 17.98 13.20
N PRO A 2 11.41 17.33 13.09
CA PRO A 2 11.32 16.07 12.39
C PRO A 2 11.77 16.25 10.93
N LEU A 3 12.38 15.21 10.36
CA LEU A 3 12.79 15.22 8.95
C LEU A 3 11.54 15.22 8.06
N PRO A 4 11.56 15.92 6.91
CA PRO A 4 10.42 15.98 6.01
C PRO A 4 10.05 14.57 5.52
N LEU A 5 8.77 14.36 5.29
CA LEU A 5 8.25 13.12 4.72
C LEU A 5 8.48 13.12 3.21
N THR A 6 9.04 12.04 2.66
CA THR A 6 9.07 11.84 1.21
C THR A 6 7.65 11.64 0.70
N ARG A 7 7.23 12.38 -0.33
CA ARG A 7 5.88 12.32 -0.92
C ARG A 7 5.96 12.07 -2.42
N TYR A 8 4.94 11.46 -2.95
CA TYR A 8 4.71 11.49 -4.38
C TYR A 8 4.06 12.82 -4.75
N ASN A 9 4.65 13.52 -5.73
CA ASN A 9 4.14 14.77 -6.27
C ASN A 9 3.91 14.61 -7.78
N ASP A 10 2.71 14.92 -8.27
CA ASP A 10 2.34 14.76 -9.68
C ASP A 10 2.77 15.92 -10.58
N GLY A 11 3.46 16.91 -10.02
CA GLY A 11 3.95 18.11 -10.72
C GLY A 11 2.89 19.16 -10.99
N SER A 12 1.65 18.95 -10.55
CA SER A 12 0.56 19.92 -10.73
C SER A 12 0.61 21.03 -9.67
N GLN A 13 -0.22 22.06 -9.86
CA GLN A 13 -0.47 23.09 -8.86
C GLN A 13 -1.79 22.86 -8.10
N ASN A 14 -2.39 21.67 -8.25
CA ASN A 14 -3.61 21.32 -7.57
C ASN A 14 -3.36 21.19 -6.05
N PRO A 15 -4.37 21.44 -5.20
CA PRO A 15 -4.28 21.14 -3.78
C PRO A 15 -3.93 19.67 -3.51
N PRO A 16 -3.33 19.36 -2.36
CA PRO A 16 -3.08 17.98 -1.93
C PRO A 16 -4.34 17.13 -2.02
N ARG A 17 -4.22 15.92 -2.55
CA ARG A 17 -5.38 15.06 -2.81
C ARG A 17 -5.13 13.59 -2.50
N LEU A 18 -6.20 12.87 -2.20
CA LEU A 18 -6.20 11.41 -2.21
C LEU A 18 -6.19 10.91 -3.67
N ARG A 19 -5.46 9.83 -3.91
CA ARG A 19 -5.56 9.04 -5.13
C ARG A 19 -5.82 7.59 -4.78
N VAL A 20 -6.98 7.07 -5.18
CA VAL A 20 -7.29 5.66 -5.02
C VAL A 20 -6.72 4.85 -6.17
N GLN A 21 -6.06 3.75 -5.84
CA GLN A 21 -5.44 2.82 -6.78
C GLN A 21 -5.76 1.38 -6.42
N HIS A 22 -5.48 0.45 -7.32
CA HIS A 22 -5.82 -0.96 -7.14
C HIS A 22 -4.62 -1.85 -7.38
N SER A 23 -4.40 -2.85 -6.52
CA SER A 23 -3.36 -3.84 -6.76
C SER A 23 -3.78 -4.84 -7.83
N LEU A 24 -2.98 -5.03 -8.88
CA LEU A 24 -3.25 -6.05 -9.90
C LEU A 24 -3.15 -7.47 -9.32
N TRP A 25 -2.35 -7.68 -8.27
CA TRP A 25 -2.32 -8.93 -7.55
C TRP A 25 -3.70 -9.30 -6.99
N SER A 26 -4.46 -8.32 -6.51
CA SER A 26 -5.82 -8.52 -6.03
C SER A 26 -6.81 -8.99 -7.10
N LEU A 27 -6.46 -8.86 -8.37
CA LEU A 27 -7.32 -9.27 -9.50
C LEU A 27 -6.98 -10.65 -10.08
N ILE A 28 -5.99 -11.34 -9.51
CA ILE A 28 -5.66 -12.71 -9.92
C ILE A 28 -6.83 -13.64 -9.56
N GLY A 29 -7.26 -14.47 -10.52
CA GLY A 29 -8.35 -15.43 -10.35
C GLY A 29 -9.75 -14.79 -10.30
N LEU A 30 -9.91 -13.55 -10.75
CA LEU A 30 -11.23 -12.91 -10.87
C LEU A 30 -11.78 -13.02 -12.31
N PRO A 31 -13.12 -13.16 -12.46
CA PRO A 31 -14.15 -13.19 -11.42
C PRO A 31 -14.03 -14.46 -10.56
N MET A 32 -14.47 -14.34 -9.29
CA MET A 32 -14.35 -15.44 -8.32
C MET A 32 -15.06 -16.71 -8.80
N ASN A 33 -14.51 -17.85 -8.37
CA ASN A 33 -15.10 -19.17 -8.58
C ASN A 33 -15.30 -19.54 -10.06
N THR A 34 -14.52 -18.94 -10.95
CA THR A 34 -14.44 -19.29 -12.37
C THR A 34 -13.26 -20.22 -12.63
N PRO A 35 -13.37 -21.09 -13.67
CA PRO A 35 -12.20 -21.82 -14.19
C PRO A 35 -11.09 -20.86 -14.62
N PRO A 36 -9.81 -21.30 -14.68
CA PRO A 36 -8.68 -20.44 -15.08
C PRO A 36 -8.83 -19.77 -16.45
N ASP A 37 -9.54 -20.40 -17.39
CA ASP A 37 -9.86 -19.86 -18.71
C ASP A 37 -10.98 -18.79 -18.69
N GLY A 38 -11.68 -18.63 -17.58
CA GLY A 38 -12.67 -17.58 -17.33
C GLY A 38 -12.14 -16.37 -16.59
N GLU A 39 -10.86 -16.34 -16.23
CA GLU A 39 -10.24 -15.19 -15.57
C GLU A 39 -10.21 -13.96 -16.50
N TRP A 40 -10.48 -12.79 -15.92
CA TRP A 40 -10.37 -11.53 -16.67
C TRP A 40 -8.99 -11.35 -17.28
N THR A 41 -8.95 -11.01 -18.55
CA THR A 41 -7.74 -10.58 -19.23
C THR A 41 -7.19 -9.30 -18.62
N LEU A 42 -5.91 -8.97 -18.87
CA LEU A 42 -5.32 -7.71 -18.38
C LEU A 42 -6.15 -6.49 -18.81
N GLY A 43 -6.61 -6.44 -20.06
CA GLY A 43 -7.44 -5.34 -20.56
C GLY A 43 -8.77 -5.21 -19.80
N GLU A 44 -9.45 -6.33 -19.54
CA GLU A 44 -10.69 -6.33 -18.75
C GLU A 44 -10.45 -5.90 -17.29
N LYS A 45 -9.35 -6.36 -16.66
CA LYS A 45 -8.95 -5.93 -15.31
C LYS A 45 -8.78 -4.41 -15.26
N LEU A 46 -7.98 -3.86 -16.18
CA LEU A 46 -7.72 -2.42 -16.23
C LEU A 46 -8.96 -1.60 -16.58
N GLY A 47 -9.81 -2.10 -17.50
CA GLY A 47 -11.08 -1.46 -17.83
C GLY A 47 -11.98 -1.33 -16.60
N ARG A 48 -12.17 -2.42 -15.84
CA ARG A 48 -12.97 -2.41 -14.60
C ARG A 48 -12.41 -1.49 -13.53
N VAL A 49 -11.09 -1.51 -13.34
CA VAL A 49 -10.40 -0.58 -12.42
C VAL A 49 -10.69 0.87 -12.79
N LYS A 50 -10.57 1.20 -14.07
CA LYS A 50 -10.86 2.56 -14.58
C LYS A 50 -12.33 2.95 -14.41
N GLU A 51 -13.25 2.08 -14.81
CA GLU A 51 -14.71 2.30 -14.69
C GLU A 51 -15.15 2.48 -13.24
N ALA A 52 -14.50 1.80 -12.29
CA ALA A 52 -14.75 1.96 -10.85
C ALA A 52 -14.14 3.24 -10.26
N GLY A 53 -13.46 4.06 -11.07
CA GLY A 53 -12.90 5.35 -10.66
C GLY A 53 -11.58 5.26 -9.90
N PHE A 54 -10.84 4.17 -10.05
CA PHE A 54 -9.43 4.16 -9.65
C PHE A 54 -8.59 4.87 -10.69
N GLU A 55 -7.51 5.52 -10.26
CA GLU A 55 -6.66 6.35 -11.12
C GLU A 55 -5.32 5.68 -11.47
N ALA A 56 -4.92 4.68 -10.69
CA ALA A 56 -3.66 3.96 -10.87
C ALA A 56 -3.81 2.49 -10.51
N VAL A 57 -2.83 1.72 -10.95
CA VAL A 57 -2.62 0.35 -10.45
C VAL A 57 -1.20 0.19 -9.91
N GLU A 58 -1.06 -0.77 -9.00
CA GLU A 58 0.24 -1.25 -8.55
C GLU A 58 0.43 -2.72 -8.93
N CYS A 59 1.65 -3.08 -9.26
CA CYS A 59 2.00 -4.46 -9.58
C CYS A 59 3.49 -4.74 -9.37
N TRP A 60 3.80 -6.02 -9.27
CA TRP A 60 5.14 -6.58 -9.47
C TRP A 60 5.21 -7.04 -10.93
N LEU A 61 6.26 -6.69 -11.64
CA LEU A 61 6.30 -6.86 -13.08
C LEU A 61 7.63 -7.45 -13.53
N ASP A 62 7.55 -8.60 -14.22
CA ASP A 62 8.68 -9.17 -14.90
C ASP A 62 9.01 -8.38 -16.18
N GLU A 63 10.31 -8.31 -16.54
CA GLU A 63 10.76 -7.57 -17.73
C GLU A 63 10.10 -8.08 -19.02
N SER A 64 9.79 -9.38 -19.12
CA SER A 64 9.10 -9.97 -20.26
C SER A 64 7.68 -9.42 -20.49
N ASP A 65 7.05 -8.89 -19.45
CA ASP A 65 5.68 -8.37 -19.48
C ASP A 65 5.59 -6.84 -19.59
N GLU A 66 6.73 -6.13 -19.53
CA GLU A 66 6.77 -4.64 -19.51
C GLU A 66 5.96 -4.03 -20.65
N ARG A 67 6.22 -4.43 -21.87
CA ARG A 67 5.57 -3.84 -23.04
C ARG A 67 4.06 -4.06 -23.03
N ARG A 68 3.63 -5.28 -22.73
CA ARG A 68 2.22 -5.64 -22.66
C ARG A 68 1.47 -4.81 -21.62
N HIS A 69 2.07 -4.64 -20.42
CA HIS A 69 1.48 -3.84 -19.34
C HIS A 69 1.47 -2.36 -19.71
N LYS A 70 2.56 -1.84 -20.26
CA LYS A 70 2.65 -0.44 -20.68
C LYS A 70 1.57 -0.09 -21.71
N ASP A 71 1.46 -0.88 -22.77
CA ASP A 71 0.47 -0.66 -23.82
C ASP A 71 -0.97 -0.71 -23.27
N ALA A 72 -1.25 -1.65 -22.37
CA ALA A 72 -2.57 -1.80 -21.74
C ALA A 72 -2.90 -0.65 -20.77
N LEU A 73 -1.92 -0.19 -19.98
CA LEU A 73 -2.09 0.94 -19.06
C LEU A 73 -2.31 2.25 -19.80
N ASP A 74 -1.53 2.49 -20.86
CA ASP A 74 -1.68 3.68 -21.71
C ASP A 74 -3.08 3.70 -22.35
N ALA A 75 -3.55 2.55 -22.84
CA ALA A 75 -4.89 2.43 -23.42
C ALA A 75 -6.02 2.67 -22.39
N ALA A 76 -5.82 2.26 -21.15
CA ALA A 76 -6.79 2.47 -20.07
C ALA A 76 -6.68 3.87 -19.44
N GLY A 77 -5.61 4.62 -19.69
CA GLY A 77 -5.35 5.91 -19.05
C GLY A 77 -5.17 5.78 -17.53
N LEU A 78 -4.48 4.72 -17.08
CA LEU A 78 -4.16 4.46 -15.69
C LEU A 78 -2.68 4.70 -15.42
N ARG A 79 -2.38 5.25 -14.24
CA ARG A 79 -1.01 5.42 -13.75
C ARG A 79 -0.47 4.10 -13.19
N LEU A 80 0.84 3.99 -13.07
CA LEU A 80 1.55 2.79 -12.60
C LEU A 80 2.35 3.08 -11.35
N VAL A 81 2.32 2.14 -10.41
CA VAL A 81 3.22 2.03 -9.26
C VAL A 81 3.88 0.65 -9.29
N LEU A 82 5.16 0.55 -9.02
CA LEU A 82 5.86 -0.73 -8.97
C LEU A 82 6.19 -1.14 -7.53
N GLY A 83 5.82 -2.39 -7.21
CA GLY A 83 6.28 -3.09 -6.03
C GLY A 83 7.50 -3.96 -6.33
N HIS A 84 8.39 -4.17 -5.33
CA HIS A 84 9.49 -5.11 -5.46
C HIS A 84 9.94 -5.71 -4.13
N HIS A 85 10.67 -6.83 -4.23
CA HIS A 85 11.22 -7.55 -3.08
C HIS A 85 12.76 -7.55 -3.17
N PRO A 86 13.46 -6.47 -2.78
CA PRO A 86 14.90 -6.40 -2.91
C PRO A 86 15.63 -7.17 -1.81
N PHE A 87 16.50 -8.08 -2.20
CA PHE A 87 17.48 -8.73 -1.34
C PHE A 87 18.87 -8.19 -1.56
N THR A 88 19.10 -7.53 -2.70
CA THR A 88 20.35 -6.86 -3.06
C THR A 88 20.08 -5.45 -3.57
N LEU A 89 21.10 -4.60 -3.55
CA LEU A 89 21.00 -3.25 -4.15
C LEU A 89 20.84 -3.32 -5.68
N GLU A 90 21.29 -4.41 -6.30
CA GLU A 90 21.09 -4.63 -7.72
C GLU A 90 19.62 -4.89 -8.07
N ASP A 91 18.89 -5.60 -7.21
CA ASP A 91 17.45 -5.74 -7.37
C ASP A 91 16.76 -4.37 -7.35
N THR A 92 17.19 -3.49 -6.44
CA THR A 92 16.65 -2.12 -6.38
C THR A 92 16.97 -1.33 -7.65
N ARG A 93 18.22 -1.36 -8.15
CA ARG A 93 18.60 -0.65 -9.39
C ARG A 93 17.74 -1.10 -10.56
N ARG A 94 17.61 -2.41 -10.76
CA ARG A 94 16.82 -3.00 -11.83
C ARG A 94 15.36 -2.54 -11.79
N THR A 95 14.72 -2.58 -10.61
CA THR A 95 13.32 -2.14 -10.48
C THR A 95 13.17 -0.63 -10.67
N VAL A 96 14.10 0.18 -10.17
CA VAL A 96 14.06 1.63 -10.34
C VAL A 96 14.25 2.02 -11.82
N GLU A 97 15.15 1.36 -12.54
CA GLU A 97 15.32 1.54 -13.98
C GLU A 97 14.07 1.11 -14.76
N GLN A 98 13.45 -0.01 -14.38
CA GLN A 98 12.17 -0.46 -14.92
C GLN A 98 11.07 0.58 -14.68
N ALA A 99 10.95 1.10 -13.46
CA ALA A 99 9.98 2.13 -13.11
C ALA A 99 10.16 3.40 -13.97
N LYS A 100 11.40 3.80 -14.24
CA LYS A 100 11.70 4.92 -15.15
C LYS A 100 11.28 4.63 -16.59
N ARG A 101 11.61 3.45 -17.13
CA ARG A 101 11.20 3.06 -18.49
C ARG A 101 9.68 3.06 -18.67
N LEU A 102 8.97 2.64 -17.62
CA LEU A 102 7.51 2.52 -17.63
C LEU A 102 6.79 3.81 -17.18
N ASN A 103 7.52 4.86 -16.82
CA ASN A 103 6.97 6.10 -16.27
C ASN A 103 6.07 5.85 -15.03
N ALA A 104 6.53 4.97 -14.15
CA ALA A 104 5.88 4.74 -12.86
C ALA A 104 6.02 5.97 -11.94
N ASP A 105 5.03 6.17 -11.08
CA ASP A 105 4.96 7.33 -10.19
C ASP A 105 5.93 7.23 -9.01
N PHE A 106 6.04 6.05 -8.44
CA PHE A 106 6.93 5.72 -7.33
C PHE A 106 7.14 4.21 -7.26
N VAL A 107 8.00 3.79 -6.34
CA VAL A 107 8.27 2.39 -6.04
C VAL A 107 7.98 2.14 -4.56
N PHE A 108 7.40 1.00 -4.22
CA PHE A 108 7.37 0.51 -2.84
C PHE A 108 8.10 -0.83 -2.72
N ALA A 109 8.68 -1.08 -1.55
CA ALA A 109 9.56 -2.22 -1.34
C ALA A 109 9.16 -3.04 -0.12
N GLN A 110 9.17 -4.36 -0.27
CA GLN A 110 9.17 -5.36 0.80
C GLN A 110 10.60 -5.93 0.93
N PRO A 111 11.52 -5.21 1.59
CA PRO A 111 12.95 -5.51 1.53
C PRO A 111 13.35 -6.60 2.51
N LEU A 112 14.37 -7.37 2.14
CA LEU A 112 15.10 -8.29 2.98
C LEU A 112 14.21 -9.34 3.70
N HIS A 113 14.83 -10.24 4.44
CA HIS A 113 14.14 -11.12 5.36
C HIS A 113 14.05 -10.49 6.76
N PRO A 114 13.02 -10.79 7.56
CA PRO A 114 12.81 -10.21 8.89
C PRO A 114 13.93 -10.58 9.88
N TYR A 115 14.71 -11.62 9.58
CA TYR A 115 15.83 -12.08 10.42
C TYR A 115 17.10 -11.25 10.25
N VAL A 116 17.17 -10.37 9.24
CA VAL A 116 18.32 -9.49 9.04
C VAL A 116 18.35 -8.44 10.17
N PRO A 117 19.46 -8.33 10.93
CA PRO A 117 19.55 -7.35 11.99
C PRO A 117 19.39 -5.91 11.45
N LEU A 118 18.76 -5.03 12.22
CA LEU A 118 18.58 -3.63 11.81
C LEU A 118 19.89 -2.90 11.56
N ASP A 119 21.01 -3.32 12.21
CA ASP A 119 22.34 -2.76 11.95
C ASP A 119 22.82 -3.02 10.52
N GLU A 120 22.36 -4.09 9.89
CA GLU A 120 22.63 -4.42 8.49
C GLU A 120 21.55 -3.86 7.56
N ALA A 121 20.30 -3.91 8.00
CA ALA A 121 19.16 -3.46 7.20
C ALA A 121 19.16 -1.94 6.96
N VAL A 122 19.46 -1.13 7.98
CA VAL A 122 19.44 0.35 7.87
C VAL A 122 20.39 0.87 6.80
N PRO A 123 21.68 0.46 6.74
CA PRO A 123 22.56 0.85 5.64
C PRO A 123 22.03 0.43 4.25
N PHE A 124 21.48 -0.78 4.14
CA PHE A 124 20.87 -1.27 2.90
C PHE A 124 19.69 -0.39 2.47
N LEU A 125 18.75 -0.10 3.37
CA LEU A 125 17.56 0.70 3.07
C LEU A 125 17.92 2.13 2.67
N ARG A 126 18.90 2.75 3.35
CA ARG A 126 19.39 4.08 2.99
C ARG A 126 19.97 4.11 1.58
N GLU A 127 20.75 3.11 1.22
CA GLU A 127 21.33 3.05 -0.12
C GLU A 127 20.28 2.74 -1.19
N ALA A 128 19.30 1.89 -0.89
CA ALA A 128 18.15 1.62 -1.77
C ALA A 128 17.35 2.90 -2.06
N ILE A 129 17.07 3.71 -1.03
CA ILE A 129 16.37 4.99 -1.17
C ILE A 129 17.19 5.96 -2.02
N LYS A 130 18.51 6.09 -1.79
CA LYS A 130 19.39 6.96 -2.60
C LYS A 130 19.43 6.55 -4.07
N ILE A 131 19.39 5.25 -4.36
CA ILE A 131 19.31 4.76 -5.74
C ILE A 131 18.04 5.27 -6.40
N ALA A 132 16.89 5.17 -5.74
CA ALA A 132 15.61 5.66 -6.26
C ALA A 132 15.60 7.18 -6.41
N GLU A 133 16.07 7.93 -5.41
CA GLU A 133 16.19 9.38 -5.44
C GLU A 133 17.10 9.86 -6.59
N GLY A 134 18.21 9.16 -6.84
CA GLY A 134 19.10 9.42 -7.97
C GLY A 134 18.42 9.32 -9.35
N HIS A 135 17.29 8.62 -9.42
CA HIS A 135 16.43 8.51 -10.61
C HIS A 135 15.19 9.42 -10.55
N GLY A 136 15.04 10.21 -9.48
CA GLY A 136 13.90 11.08 -9.25
C GLY A 136 12.60 10.32 -8.94
N LEU A 137 12.71 9.16 -8.29
CA LEU A 137 11.58 8.34 -7.87
C LEU A 137 11.52 8.26 -6.34
N PRO A 138 10.35 8.50 -5.72
CA PRO A 138 10.13 8.10 -4.33
C PRO A 138 10.22 6.57 -4.18
N LEU A 139 10.84 6.12 -3.07
CA LEU A 139 10.82 4.72 -2.65
C LEU A 139 10.29 4.65 -1.24
N PHE A 140 9.20 3.91 -1.05
CA PHE A 140 8.56 3.69 0.24
C PHE A 140 8.81 2.27 0.75
N ILE A 141 9.04 2.10 2.04
CA ILE A 141 9.26 0.79 2.65
C ILE A 141 7.92 0.27 3.16
N GLU A 142 7.50 -0.89 2.69
CA GLU A 142 6.24 -1.46 3.11
C GLU A 142 6.34 -2.13 4.48
N THR A 143 5.34 -1.88 5.33
CA THR A 143 5.15 -2.60 6.59
C THR A 143 4.53 -3.96 6.31
N HIS A 144 5.36 -4.97 6.13
CA HIS A 144 4.91 -6.29 5.68
C HIS A 144 5.54 -7.42 6.51
N ARG A 145 4.72 -8.32 7.05
CA ARG A 145 5.22 -9.54 7.71
C ARG A 145 6.11 -10.33 6.73
N ASN A 146 7.13 -11.01 7.24
CA ASN A 146 8.14 -11.71 6.45
C ASN A 146 9.16 -10.82 5.71
N ASN A 147 9.10 -9.49 5.92
CA ASN A 147 10.10 -8.53 5.39
C ASN A 147 10.50 -7.53 6.49
N ILE A 148 11.34 -6.55 6.21
CA ILE A 148 11.68 -5.48 7.14
C ILE A 148 10.90 -4.22 6.78
N PRO A 149 10.09 -3.66 7.73
CA PRO A 149 9.83 -4.15 9.10
C PRO A 149 8.64 -5.13 9.15
N GLU A 150 8.81 -6.26 9.84
CA GLU A 150 7.74 -7.28 9.96
C GLU A 150 6.73 -7.00 11.05
N SER A 151 7.14 -6.29 12.10
CA SER A 151 6.34 -6.05 13.31
C SER A 151 6.38 -4.60 13.73
N LEU A 152 5.40 -4.18 14.53
CA LEU A 152 5.35 -2.84 15.08
C LEU A 152 6.63 -2.48 15.85
N ASN A 153 7.15 -3.39 16.68
CA ASN A 153 8.38 -3.13 17.44
C ASN A 153 9.60 -2.93 16.53
N GLN A 154 9.71 -3.72 15.45
CA GLN A 154 10.80 -3.56 14.50
C GLN A 154 10.65 -2.25 13.71
N ALA A 155 9.42 -1.86 13.34
CA ALA A 155 9.16 -0.60 12.67
C ALA A 155 9.47 0.62 13.56
N LEU A 156 9.11 0.58 14.84
CA LEU A 156 9.46 1.63 15.81
C LEU A 156 10.98 1.77 15.95
N ALA A 157 11.70 0.65 16.11
CA ALA A 157 13.15 0.66 16.16
C ALA A 157 13.79 1.13 14.83
N LEU A 158 13.15 0.87 13.70
CA LEU A 158 13.59 1.39 12.40
C LEU A 158 13.43 2.92 12.33
N VAL A 159 12.29 3.47 12.76
CA VAL A 159 12.08 4.93 12.80
C VAL A 159 13.08 5.62 13.71
N GLU A 160 13.44 5.03 14.86
CA GLU A 160 14.47 5.58 15.75
C GLU A 160 15.85 5.66 15.07
N ARG A 161 16.21 4.63 14.30
CA ARG A 161 17.52 4.53 13.63
C ARG A 161 17.57 5.24 12.27
N MET A 162 16.43 5.37 11.64
CA MET A 162 16.26 5.93 10.30
C MET A 162 15.03 6.87 10.28
N PRO A 163 15.11 8.03 10.94
CA PRO A 163 13.96 8.94 11.07
C PRO A 163 13.49 9.52 9.72
N GLU A 164 14.30 9.38 8.66
CA GLU A 164 13.97 9.73 7.29
C GLU A 164 13.12 8.68 6.55
N VAL A 165 12.96 7.45 7.09
CA VAL A 165 12.19 6.39 6.43
C VAL A 165 10.77 6.85 6.13
N THR A 166 10.26 6.50 4.97
CA THR A 166 8.86 6.71 4.59
C THR A 166 8.21 5.37 4.27
N PHE A 167 7.02 5.16 4.79
CA PHE A 167 6.33 3.89 4.68
C PHE A 167 5.21 3.88 3.64
N THR A 168 5.07 2.71 3.00
CA THR A 168 3.81 2.16 2.55
C THR A 168 3.20 1.40 3.73
N GLY A 169 2.10 1.90 4.27
CA GLY A 169 1.48 1.33 5.47
C GLY A 169 0.46 0.25 5.13
N ASP A 170 0.86 -1.04 5.10
CA ASP A 170 -0.08 -2.14 5.27
C ASP A 170 -0.19 -2.46 6.76
N LEU A 171 -1.13 -1.79 7.41
CA LEU A 171 -1.29 -1.88 8.85
C LEU A 171 -1.92 -3.20 9.29
N SER A 172 -2.53 -3.96 8.37
CA SER A 172 -3.12 -5.26 8.66
C SER A 172 -2.08 -6.26 9.17
N HIS A 173 -0.83 -6.15 8.70
CA HIS A 173 0.27 -6.98 9.15
C HIS A 173 0.64 -6.71 10.61
N PHE A 174 0.61 -5.47 11.05
CA PHE A 174 0.89 -5.15 12.46
C PHE A 174 -0.27 -5.54 13.36
N VAL A 175 -1.51 -5.39 12.87
CA VAL A 175 -2.71 -5.77 13.61
C VAL A 175 -2.74 -7.27 13.84
N VAL A 176 -2.45 -8.10 12.82
CA VAL A 176 -2.46 -9.56 12.96
C VAL A 176 -1.28 -10.08 13.81
N ILE A 177 -0.09 -9.51 13.67
CA ILE A 177 1.09 -9.95 14.45
C ILE A 177 0.96 -9.55 15.92
N GLY A 178 0.37 -8.38 16.18
CA GLY A 178 0.16 -7.85 17.52
C GLY A 178 -1.12 -8.34 18.19
N GLU A 179 -1.95 -9.11 17.47
CA GLU A 179 -3.28 -9.53 17.94
C GLU A 179 -4.10 -8.35 18.49
N PHE A 180 -4.06 -7.20 17.74
CA PHE A 180 -4.81 -6.03 18.14
C PHE A 180 -6.31 -6.23 17.87
N TYR A 181 -7.09 -6.17 18.94
CA TYR A 181 -8.53 -6.23 18.86
C TYR A 181 -9.13 -4.83 18.98
N GLY A 182 -10.20 -4.57 18.25
CA GLY A 182 -10.81 -3.25 18.13
C GLY A 182 -11.20 -2.54 19.43
N TRP A 183 -11.34 -3.26 20.55
CA TRP A 183 -11.64 -2.63 21.85
C TRP A 183 -10.44 -1.94 22.54
N GLU A 184 -9.21 -2.15 22.03
CA GLU A 184 -8.00 -1.46 22.50
C GLU A 184 -7.60 -0.29 21.58
N ASP A 185 -8.52 0.18 20.77
CA ASP A 185 -8.33 1.05 19.61
C ASP A 185 -7.39 2.24 19.85
N GLU A 186 -7.64 3.05 20.86
CA GLU A 186 -6.84 4.26 21.10
C GLU A 186 -5.40 3.93 21.47
N ARG A 187 -5.19 2.89 22.27
CA ARG A 187 -3.83 2.45 22.65
C ARG A 187 -3.06 1.90 21.43
N ALA A 188 -3.74 1.17 20.55
CA ALA A 188 -3.14 0.64 19.34
C ALA A 188 -2.77 1.78 18.37
N ILE A 189 -3.67 2.75 18.20
CA ILE A 189 -3.43 3.94 17.37
C ILE A 189 -2.23 4.73 17.92
N ASP A 190 -2.20 5.02 19.22
CA ASP A 190 -1.10 5.76 19.85
C ASP A 190 0.24 5.04 19.71
N ARG A 191 0.26 3.71 19.82
CA ARG A 191 1.48 2.91 19.59
C ARG A 191 1.96 2.97 18.14
N MET A 192 1.04 3.01 17.18
CA MET A 192 1.36 3.10 15.76
C MET A 192 1.68 4.53 15.32
N ASP A 193 1.35 5.56 16.11
CA ASP A 193 1.48 6.96 15.70
C ASP A 193 2.85 7.35 15.12
N PRO A 194 4.01 6.90 15.66
CA PRO A 194 5.30 7.17 15.04
C PRO A 194 5.43 6.63 13.60
N ILE A 195 4.78 5.49 13.31
CA ILE A 195 4.74 4.89 11.97
C ILE A 195 3.77 5.67 11.08
N LEU A 196 2.58 6.01 11.60
CA LEU A 196 1.55 6.77 10.87
C LEU A 196 2.08 8.14 10.44
N ARG A 197 2.93 8.79 11.26
CA ARG A 197 3.63 10.04 10.90
C ARG A 197 4.62 9.89 9.74
N ARG A 198 5.06 8.69 9.47
CA ARG A 198 6.03 8.38 8.41
C ARG A 198 5.39 7.64 7.23
N THR A 199 4.06 7.56 7.19
CA THR A 199 3.30 6.90 6.12
C THR A 199 2.92 7.90 5.03
N ALA A 200 3.28 7.61 3.78
CA ALA A 200 2.96 8.43 2.61
C ALA A 200 2.19 7.66 1.52
N HIS A 201 1.94 6.39 1.72
CA HIS A 201 1.14 5.49 0.90
C HIS A 201 0.46 4.47 1.82
N LEU A 202 -0.75 4.05 1.53
CA LEU A 202 -1.47 3.02 2.29
C LEU A 202 -1.91 1.87 1.41
N HIS A 203 -1.76 0.66 1.94
CA HIS A 203 -2.44 -0.52 1.44
C HIS A 203 -3.72 -0.76 2.25
N GLY A 204 -4.84 -0.77 1.55
CA GLY A 204 -6.17 -1.01 2.09
C GLY A 204 -6.45 -2.49 2.22
N ARG A 205 -6.07 -3.05 3.36
CA ARG A 205 -6.40 -4.39 3.83
C ARG A 205 -6.79 -4.31 5.29
N ILE A 206 -7.76 -5.11 5.71
CA ILE A 206 -8.30 -5.09 7.06
C ILE A 206 -8.13 -6.46 7.70
N SER A 207 -7.50 -6.46 8.89
CA SER A 207 -7.31 -7.61 9.77
C SER A 207 -8.26 -7.52 10.97
N ASN A 208 -8.68 -8.66 11.49
CA ASN A 208 -9.44 -8.74 12.74
C ASN A 208 -8.54 -9.09 13.95
N GLY A 209 -7.21 -9.04 13.79
CA GLY A 209 -6.25 -9.46 14.80
C GLY A 209 -5.85 -10.95 14.73
N GLU A 210 -6.67 -11.80 14.14
CA GLU A 210 -6.42 -13.22 13.96
C GLU A 210 -6.12 -13.59 12.51
N GLN A 211 -6.80 -12.93 11.59
CA GLN A 211 -6.64 -13.11 10.15
C GLN A 211 -6.18 -11.79 9.52
N VAL A 212 -5.19 -11.88 8.65
CA VAL A 212 -4.60 -10.69 8.01
C VAL A 212 -5.57 -10.00 7.05
N GLN A 213 -6.54 -10.74 6.51
CA GLN A 213 -7.56 -10.24 5.60
C GLN A 213 -8.90 -10.87 5.94
N VAL A 214 -9.91 -10.03 6.16
CA VAL A 214 -11.29 -10.45 6.45
C VAL A 214 -12.28 -9.77 5.54
N ASP A 215 -13.46 -10.38 5.40
CA ASP A 215 -14.63 -9.71 4.82
C ASP A 215 -15.13 -8.62 5.78
N VAL A 216 -15.31 -7.42 5.28
CA VAL A 216 -15.74 -6.26 6.08
C VAL A 216 -17.19 -5.85 5.80
N GLY A 217 -17.94 -6.68 5.06
CA GLY A 217 -19.31 -6.39 4.66
C GLY A 217 -19.41 -5.07 3.89
N ASP A 218 -20.21 -4.16 4.40
CA ASP A 218 -20.35 -2.80 3.86
C ASP A 218 -19.34 -1.79 4.45
N GLY A 219 -18.47 -2.22 5.36
CA GLY A 219 -17.47 -1.40 6.01
C GLY A 219 -17.96 -0.68 7.28
N SER A 220 -19.20 -0.87 7.72
CA SER A 220 -19.77 -0.19 8.89
C SER A 220 -19.35 -0.82 10.24
N GLY A 221 -18.83 -2.05 10.22
CA GLY A 221 -18.45 -2.79 11.43
C GLY A 221 -17.21 -2.21 12.14
N ASP A 222 -17.10 -2.47 13.45
CA ASP A 222 -16.05 -1.91 14.33
C ASP A 222 -14.64 -2.20 13.81
N THR A 223 -14.38 -3.40 13.27
CA THR A 223 -13.07 -3.77 12.70
C THR A 223 -12.72 -2.87 11.51
N ALA A 224 -13.67 -2.59 10.61
CA ALA A 224 -13.42 -1.70 9.48
C ALA A 224 -13.23 -0.25 9.96
N GLN A 225 -14.04 0.21 10.90
CA GLN A 225 -13.95 1.56 11.44
C GLN A 225 -12.67 1.78 12.27
N PHE A 226 -12.12 0.74 12.88
CA PHE A 226 -10.78 0.83 13.49
C PHE A 226 -9.70 1.16 12.44
N PHE A 227 -9.71 0.50 11.28
CA PHE A 227 -8.78 0.82 10.20
C PHE A 227 -9.03 2.21 9.60
N VAL A 228 -10.27 2.63 9.49
CA VAL A 228 -10.59 4.02 9.06
C VAL A 228 -9.92 5.02 10.00
N ARG A 229 -9.97 4.83 11.33
CA ARG A 229 -9.28 5.72 12.29
C ARG A 229 -7.75 5.71 12.10
N LEU A 230 -7.13 4.54 11.88
CA LEU A 230 -5.70 4.44 11.58
C LEU A 230 -5.33 5.20 10.31
N TRP A 231 -6.08 5.00 9.23
CA TRP A 231 -5.86 5.68 7.95
C TRP A 231 -6.09 7.19 8.06
N THR A 232 -7.16 7.61 8.75
CA THR A 232 -7.43 9.02 9.07
C THR A 232 -6.24 9.67 9.77
N ARG A 233 -5.68 9.01 10.78
CA ARG A 233 -4.52 9.53 11.53
C ARG A 233 -3.29 9.67 10.65
N ALA A 234 -2.99 8.68 9.80
CA ALA A 234 -1.88 8.76 8.85
C ALA A 234 -2.07 9.91 7.85
N MET A 235 -3.27 10.03 7.27
CA MET A 235 -3.62 11.09 6.32
C MET A 235 -3.58 12.48 6.97
N SER A 236 -4.04 12.62 8.23
CA SER A 236 -3.96 13.87 8.99
C SER A 236 -2.52 14.32 9.21
N HIS A 237 -1.61 13.40 9.56
CA HIS A 237 -0.20 13.73 9.68
C HIS A 237 0.41 14.14 8.35
N TRP A 238 0.10 13.42 7.28
CA TRP A 238 0.62 13.70 5.95
C TRP A 238 0.17 15.08 5.43
N ARG A 239 -1.11 15.46 5.66
CA ARG A 239 -1.67 16.74 5.21
C ARG A 239 -1.00 17.96 5.85
N LYS A 240 -0.48 17.86 7.08
CA LYS A 240 0.13 18.99 7.81
C LYS A 240 1.28 19.66 7.07
N GLU A 241 1.97 18.92 6.22
CA GLU A 241 3.14 19.39 5.48
C GLU A 241 2.96 19.27 3.96
N ALA A 242 1.79 18.84 3.50
CA ALA A 242 1.52 18.63 2.08
C ALA A 242 1.34 19.96 1.35
N GLY A 243 1.89 20.06 0.14
CA GLY A 243 1.85 21.22 -0.74
C GLY A 243 1.19 20.95 -2.08
N PRO A 244 1.14 21.93 -2.97
CA PRO A 244 0.57 21.76 -4.30
C PRO A 244 1.21 20.60 -5.07
N GLY A 245 0.38 19.80 -5.73
CA GLY A 245 0.80 18.64 -6.51
C GLY A 245 1.07 17.38 -5.66
N ASP A 246 1.08 17.48 -4.33
CA ASP A 246 1.26 16.30 -3.49
C ASP A 246 0.03 15.39 -3.55
N VAL A 247 0.26 14.10 -3.70
CA VAL A 247 -0.76 13.07 -3.82
C VAL A 247 -0.54 12.04 -2.73
N PHE A 248 -1.61 11.72 -1.99
CA PHE A 248 -1.62 10.60 -1.05
C PHE A 248 -2.20 9.36 -1.73
N PRO A 249 -1.40 8.36 -2.11
CA PRO A 249 -1.90 7.15 -2.72
C PRO A 249 -2.52 6.21 -1.67
N PHE A 250 -3.60 5.54 -2.05
CA PHE A 250 -4.24 4.47 -1.28
C PHE A 250 -4.59 3.34 -2.23
N ALA A 251 -4.02 2.15 -2.03
CA ALA A 251 -4.27 0.98 -2.84
C ALA A 251 -5.23 0.00 -2.18
N SER A 252 -6.30 -0.40 -2.86
CA SER A 252 -7.05 -1.58 -2.45
C SER A 252 -6.21 -2.82 -2.77
N GLU A 253 -5.73 -3.50 -1.71
CA GLU A 253 -4.84 -4.65 -1.83
C GLU A 253 -5.40 -5.87 -1.09
N LEU A 254 -6.34 -6.58 -1.74
CA LEU A 254 -6.96 -7.78 -1.21
C LEU A 254 -6.42 -9.02 -1.92
N GLY A 255 -5.63 -9.82 -1.21
CA GLY A 255 -4.96 -10.99 -1.78
C GLY A 255 -5.92 -12.11 -2.17
N PRO A 256 -5.54 -12.90 -3.23
CA PRO A 256 -6.26 -14.10 -3.63
C PRO A 256 -6.14 -15.21 -2.56
N PRO A 257 -6.68 -16.43 -2.78
CA PRO A 257 -6.56 -17.57 -1.88
C PRO A 257 -5.14 -17.78 -1.33
N ARG A 258 -5.04 -18.00 -0.05
CA ARG A 258 -4.02 -17.93 0.99
C ARG A 258 -4.09 -16.64 1.83
N TYR A 259 -4.51 -15.51 1.24
CA TYR A 259 -4.92 -14.31 1.98
C TYR A 259 -6.44 -14.26 2.14
N ALA A 260 -7.16 -14.49 1.03
CA ALA A 260 -8.61 -14.60 1.08
C ALA A 260 -9.05 -15.82 1.89
N ILE A 261 -10.09 -15.65 2.70
CA ILE A 261 -10.76 -16.76 3.40
C ILE A 261 -11.45 -17.62 2.36
N THR A 262 -11.26 -18.94 2.47
CA THR A 262 -11.85 -19.91 1.56
C THR A 262 -12.75 -20.90 2.29
N LEU A 263 -13.74 -21.41 1.57
CA LEU A 263 -14.54 -22.56 1.95
C LEU A 263 -13.70 -23.85 1.84
N PRO A 264 -14.15 -24.98 2.44
CA PRO A 264 -13.41 -26.25 2.37
C PRO A 264 -13.16 -26.78 0.95
N ASP A 265 -13.94 -26.35 -0.02
CA ASP A 265 -13.79 -26.70 -1.44
C ASP A 265 -12.84 -25.75 -2.21
N GLY A 266 -12.19 -24.80 -1.51
CA GLY A 266 -11.25 -23.86 -2.06
C GLY A 266 -11.86 -22.61 -2.69
N ARG A 267 -13.18 -22.50 -2.76
CA ARG A 267 -13.85 -21.28 -3.24
C ARG A 267 -13.68 -20.15 -2.22
N GLU A 268 -13.49 -18.93 -2.72
CA GLU A 268 -13.43 -17.75 -1.87
C GLU A 268 -14.79 -17.49 -1.19
N PHE A 269 -14.72 -17.08 0.08
CA PHE A 269 -15.91 -16.74 0.86
C PHE A 269 -16.51 -15.39 0.43
N SER A 270 -15.64 -14.41 0.15
CA SER A 270 -16.02 -13.02 -0.13
C SER A 270 -15.67 -12.62 -1.56
N ASP A 271 -16.49 -11.78 -2.18
CA ASP A 271 -16.16 -11.18 -3.47
C ASP A 271 -15.10 -10.09 -3.30
N ARG A 272 -13.83 -10.41 -3.63
CA ARG A 272 -12.69 -9.48 -3.52
C ARG A 272 -12.86 -8.21 -4.35
N TRP A 273 -13.52 -8.30 -5.50
CA TRP A 273 -13.79 -7.12 -6.30
C TRP A 273 -14.77 -6.19 -5.57
N GLN A 274 -15.88 -6.73 -5.07
CA GLN A 274 -16.82 -5.93 -4.29
C GLN A 274 -16.20 -5.38 -3.01
N GLN A 275 -15.41 -6.18 -2.31
CA GLN A 275 -14.67 -5.73 -1.12
C GLN A 275 -13.66 -4.63 -1.45
N SER A 276 -13.03 -4.64 -2.63
CA SER A 276 -12.12 -3.55 -3.04
C SER A 276 -12.84 -2.23 -3.27
N LEU A 277 -14.10 -2.26 -3.71
CA LEU A 277 -14.94 -1.07 -3.80
C LEU A 277 -15.35 -0.53 -2.42
N VAL A 278 -15.50 -1.42 -1.44
CA VAL A 278 -15.68 -1.01 -0.03
C VAL A 278 -14.41 -0.32 0.47
N MET A 279 -13.22 -0.90 0.24
CA MET A 279 -11.93 -0.27 0.63
C MET A 279 -11.78 1.14 0.04
N LYS A 280 -12.16 1.34 -1.22
CA LYS A 280 -12.17 2.66 -1.87
C LYS A 280 -13.03 3.65 -1.08
N ARG A 281 -14.28 3.30 -0.76
CA ARG A 281 -15.17 4.19 0.02
C ARG A 281 -14.63 4.49 1.41
N LEU A 282 -14.05 3.50 2.09
CA LEU A 282 -13.45 3.68 3.41
C LEU A 282 -12.21 4.59 3.36
N ALA A 283 -11.42 4.52 2.29
CA ALA A 283 -10.29 5.43 2.06
C ALA A 283 -10.78 6.88 1.84
N GLU A 284 -11.82 7.07 1.05
CA GLU A 284 -12.47 8.36 0.84
C GLU A 284 -13.03 8.93 2.15
N GLN A 285 -13.70 8.10 2.96
CA GLN A 285 -14.16 8.45 4.31
C GLN A 285 -13.01 8.90 5.21
N ALA A 286 -11.92 8.13 5.25
CA ALA A 286 -10.74 8.48 6.05
C ALA A 286 -10.10 9.79 5.61
N TRP A 287 -10.05 10.03 4.29
CA TRP A 287 -9.54 11.27 3.72
C TRP A 287 -10.37 12.49 4.10
N GLU A 288 -11.70 12.40 4.04
CA GLU A 288 -12.62 13.46 4.49
C GLU A 288 -12.46 13.75 5.98
N GLN A 289 -12.42 12.70 6.81
CA GLN A 289 -12.23 12.85 8.26
C GLN A 289 -10.89 13.49 8.61
N SER A 290 -9.83 13.20 7.83
CA SER A 290 -8.49 13.75 8.07
C SER A 290 -8.40 15.27 7.94
N GLU A 291 -9.35 15.95 7.30
CA GLU A 291 -9.39 17.40 7.20
C GLU A 291 -9.72 18.05 8.54
N THR A 292 -10.63 17.47 9.29
CA THR A 292 -11.06 17.99 10.60
C THR A 292 -10.01 17.80 11.68
N ASP A 293 -9.24 16.70 11.64
CA ASP A 293 -8.16 16.41 12.59
C ASP A 293 -6.92 17.33 12.42
N VAL A 294 -6.76 17.95 11.27
CA VAL A 294 -5.66 18.93 11.04
C VAL A 294 -5.95 20.26 11.74
N LEU A 295 -7.22 20.57 12.03
CA LEU A 295 -7.67 21.84 12.60
C LEU A 295 -7.70 21.84 14.14
N VAL A 296 -7.39 20.71 14.80
CA VAL A 296 -7.29 20.55 16.25
C VAL A 296 -5.83 20.34 16.67
#